data_3b4a39844454b27e8f7efa73308629cc
#
_entry.id   3b4a39844454b27e8f7efa73308629cc
#
_cell.length_a   1.000
_cell.length_b   1.000
_cell.length_c   1.000
_cell.angle_alpha   90.00
_cell.angle_beta   90.00
_cell.angle_gamma   90.00
#
_symmetry.space_group_name_H-M   'P 1'
#
loop_
_entity.id
_entity.type
_entity.pdbx_description
1 polymer ?
#
loop_
_entity_poly.entity_id
_entity_poly.type
_entity_poly.pdbx_seq_one_letter_code
_entity_poly.pdbx_strand_id
1 'polypeptide(L)'
;VPETVTETTAPFLLSLPMTTVDGTQWMYDVCVYPKNGTSNPDLTKTVRESKESTGKNGGTGMIDDGFDHAATASVGDVVEYQIISHLPAITSKASYLTTYTFKDTICKGILYNRNDVVLEFFRDAASTDKIATWNEGDGNFGVGYVSNEDGTSVMTITMQENGLKKINESTAVHNGIHESGYSQCYLRITYSAILTEDAVLGNTSNDNEVVLTWKRTNTEYYD
;
A
#
# COMPACT_ATOMS: atom_id res chain seq x y z
N VAL A 1 -10.10 -4.24 -23.88
CA VAL A 1 -10.28 -5.06 -22.66
C VAL A 1 -11.17 -4.23 -21.75
N PRO A 2 -12.30 -4.75 -21.23
CA PRO A 2 -13.08 -3.99 -20.28
C PRO A 2 -12.21 -3.70 -19.06
N GLU A 3 -12.25 -2.47 -18.58
CA GLU A 3 -11.60 -2.10 -17.30
C GLU A 3 -12.16 -2.99 -16.20
N THR A 4 -11.28 -3.53 -15.36
CA THR A 4 -11.71 -4.37 -14.24
C THR A 4 -12.42 -3.47 -13.24
N VAL A 5 -13.69 -3.71 -13.01
CA VAL A 5 -14.47 -3.00 -11.99
C VAL A 5 -13.96 -3.41 -10.61
N THR A 6 -13.42 -2.45 -9.85
CA THR A 6 -12.86 -2.69 -8.51
C THR A 6 -13.83 -2.36 -7.40
N GLU A 7 -14.87 -1.61 -7.72
CA GLU A 7 -15.92 -1.21 -6.80
C GLU A 7 -17.25 -1.19 -7.53
N THR A 8 -18.25 -1.88 -7.02
CA THR A 8 -19.61 -1.86 -7.54
C THR A 8 -20.45 -0.84 -6.80
N THR A 9 -21.40 -0.23 -7.50
CA THR A 9 -22.40 0.63 -6.85
C THR A 9 -23.19 -0.19 -5.84
N ALA A 10 -23.35 0.34 -4.61
CA ALA A 10 -24.24 -0.26 -3.62
C ALA A 10 -25.67 -0.36 -4.18
N PRO A 11 -26.43 -1.42 -3.86
CA PRO A 11 -27.84 -1.48 -4.18
C PRO A 11 -28.58 -0.25 -3.65
N PHE A 12 -29.47 0.30 -4.43
CA PHE A 12 -30.29 1.43 -4.02
C PHE A 12 -31.74 1.19 -4.44
N LEU A 13 -32.67 1.75 -3.68
CA LEU A 13 -34.08 1.72 -4.00
C LEU A 13 -34.47 3.00 -4.74
N LEU A 14 -35.21 2.85 -5.81
CA LEU A 14 -35.79 3.95 -6.56
C LEU A 14 -37.30 3.83 -6.48
N SER A 15 -37.95 4.84 -5.87
CA SER A 15 -39.42 4.88 -5.86
C SER A 15 -39.92 5.49 -7.15
N LEU A 16 -40.79 4.78 -7.86
CA LEU A 16 -41.51 5.29 -9.04
C LEU A 16 -43.01 5.22 -8.76
N PRO A 17 -43.78 6.25 -9.14
CA PRO A 17 -43.32 7.51 -9.74
C PRO A 17 -42.64 8.45 -8.76
N MET A 18 -41.72 9.30 -9.26
CA MET A 18 -41.12 10.38 -8.54
C MET A 18 -41.73 11.71 -8.96
N THR A 19 -41.56 12.76 -8.17
CA THR A 19 -41.87 14.12 -8.62
C THR A 19 -40.61 14.83 -9.13
N THR A 20 -40.78 15.81 -9.99
CA THR A 20 -39.74 16.79 -10.33
C THR A 20 -39.27 17.52 -9.08
N VAL A 21 -38.08 18.10 -9.12
CA VAL A 21 -37.47 18.81 -7.96
C VAL A 21 -38.38 19.93 -7.41
N ASP A 22 -39.19 20.54 -8.26
CA ASP A 22 -40.18 21.55 -7.89
C ASP A 22 -41.52 20.97 -7.43
N GLY A 23 -41.66 19.63 -7.44
CA GLY A 23 -42.88 18.92 -7.02
C GLY A 23 -44.09 19.08 -7.93
N THR A 24 -43.93 19.64 -9.11
CA THR A 24 -45.09 20.02 -9.98
C THR A 24 -45.51 18.91 -10.94
N GLN A 25 -44.65 17.94 -11.25
CA GLN A 25 -44.93 16.90 -12.23
C GLN A 25 -44.46 15.52 -11.71
N TRP A 26 -45.19 14.47 -12.14
CA TRP A 26 -44.79 13.10 -11.90
C TRP A 26 -43.83 12.61 -12.99
N MET A 27 -42.74 11.96 -12.54
CA MET A 27 -41.75 11.32 -13.41
C MET A 27 -41.92 9.81 -13.35
N TYR A 28 -42.15 9.21 -14.49
CA TYR A 28 -42.31 7.74 -14.65
C TYR A 28 -41.11 7.11 -15.36
N ASP A 29 -40.28 7.93 -16.01
CA ASP A 29 -39.08 7.52 -16.71
C ASP A 29 -37.87 8.21 -16.05
N VAL A 30 -37.12 7.41 -15.31
CA VAL A 30 -35.95 7.90 -14.54
C VAL A 30 -34.72 7.14 -14.97
N CYS A 31 -33.75 7.84 -15.52
CA CYS A 31 -32.45 7.28 -15.84
C CYS A 31 -31.50 7.39 -14.64
N VAL A 32 -30.95 6.28 -14.22
CA VAL A 32 -29.94 6.20 -13.16
C VAL A 32 -28.61 5.84 -13.77
N TYR A 33 -27.56 6.59 -13.40
CA TYR A 33 -26.19 6.38 -13.86
C TYR A 33 -25.32 5.92 -12.69
N PRO A 34 -25.32 4.62 -12.35
CA PRO A 34 -24.45 4.10 -11.30
C PRO A 34 -22.97 4.32 -11.68
N LYS A 35 -22.17 4.76 -10.72
CA LYS A 35 -20.73 4.88 -10.90
C LYS A 35 -20.03 3.74 -10.19
N ASN A 36 -19.20 3.02 -10.92
CA ASN A 36 -18.31 2.01 -10.36
C ASN A 36 -16.90 2.60 -10.22
N GLY A 37 -16.22 2.24 -9.16
CA GLY A 37 -14.80 2.58 -8.99
C GLY A 37 -13.94 1.66 -9.84
N THR A 38 -12.96 2.23 -10.55
CA THR A 38 -11.97 1.49 -11.36
C THR A 38 -10.54 1.66 -10.84
N SER A 39 -10.35 2.45 -9.76
CA SER A 39 -9.01 2.68 -9.19
C SER A 39 -8.53 1.47 -8.41
N ASN A 40 -7.45 0.87 -8.88
CA ASN A 40 -6.66 -0.10 -8.12
C ASN A 40 -5.49 0.62 -7.44
N PRO A 41 -5.06 0.17 -6.26
CA PRO A 41 -3.79 0.60 -5.70
C PRO A 41 -2.64 0.25 -6.66
N ASP A 42 -1.78 1.19 -6.95
CA ASP A 42 -0.52 0.92 -7.63
C ASP A 42 0.49 0.35 -6.64
N LEU A 43 1.41 -0.46 -7.13
CA LEU A 43 2.44 -1.10 -6.33
C LEU A 43 3.78 -1.07 -7.06
N THR A 44 4.78 -0.46 -6.44
CA THR A 44 6.16 -0.46 -6.94
C THR A 44 7.10 -0.88 -5.84
N LYS A 45 8.08 -1.73 -6.15
CA LYS A 45 9.14 -2.13 -5.22
C LYS A 45 10.50 -1.83 -5.82
N THR A 46 11.37 -1.26 -4.99
CA THR A 46 12.72 -0.86 -5.35
C THR A 46 13.68 -1.20 -4.22
N VAL A 47 14.97 -1.19 -4.52
CA VAL A 47 16.06 -1.53 -3.59
C VAL A 47 17.21 -0.55 -3.78
N ARG A 48 17.97 -0.32 -2.71
CA ARG A 48 19.28 0.35 -2.78
C ARG A 48 20.27 -0.28 -1.82
N GLU A 49 21.56 -0.09 -2.05
CA GLU A 49 22.57 -0.37 -1.02
C GLU A 49 22.42 0.65 0.12
N SER A 50 22.43 0.19 1.37
CA SER A 50 22.35 1.09 2.53
C SER A 50 23.66 1.87 2.69
N LYS A 51 23.53 3.13 3.09
CA LYS A 51 24.69 3.97 3.48
C LYS A 51 25.45 3.43 4.70
N GLU A 52 24.80 2.57 5.47
CA GLU A 52 25.39 1.91 6.64
C GLU A 52 26.08 0.60 6.27
N SER A 53 26.08 0.20 5.01
CA SER A 53 26.75 -0.98 4.54
C SER A 53 28.24 -0.90 4.83
N THR A 54 28.76 -1.93 5.51
CA THR A 54 30.19 -2.05 5.88
C THR A 54 30.90 -3.11 5.04
N GLY A 55 30.26 -3.63 4.02
CA GLY A 55 30.83 -4.65 3.15
C GLY A 55 32.09 -4.20 2.42
N LYS A 56 32.73 -5.12 1.69
CA LYS A 56 34.02 -4.85 1.01
C LYS A 56 33.97 -3.66 0.06
N ASN A 57 32.80 -3.30 -0.42
CA ASN A 57 32.58 -2.14 -1.27
C ASN A 57 31.98 -0.95 -0.50
N GLY A 58 31.61 -1.14 0.75
CA GLY A 58 31.14 -0.08 1.62
C GLY A 58 32.21 1.00 1.75
N GLY A 59 31.90 2.20 1.37
CA GLY A 59 32.81 3.34 1.44
C GLY A 59 33.59 3.64 0.17
N THR A 60 33.36 2.95 -0.94
CA THR A 60 34.03 3.26 -2.22
C THR A 60 33.34 4.35 -3.03
N GLY A 61 32.32 4.98 -2.51
CA GLY A 61 31.54 6.01 -3.24
C GLY A 61 30.64 5.45 -4.35
N MET A 62 30.48 4.15 -4.41
CA MET A 62 29.56 3.46 -5.33
C MET A 62 28.17 3.24 -4.71
N ILE A 63 27.87 3.90 -3.61
CA ILE A 63 26.52 3.87 -3.03
C ILE A 63 25.64 4.69 -3.95
N ASP A 64 24.77 4.01 -4.65
CA ASP A 64 23.68 4.67 -5.33
C ASP A 64 22.70 5.20 -4.27
N ASP A 65 22.64 6.52 -4.13
CA ASP A 65 21.73 7.18 -3.19
C ASP A 65 20.25 6.98 -3.59
N GLY A 66 20.00 6.45 -4.76
CA GLY A 66 18.67 6.21 -5.34
C GLY A 66 18.17 4.79 -5.14
N PHE A 67 16.86 4.67 -4.93
CA PHE A 67 16.16 3.39 -5.04
C PHE A 67 15.94 3.05 -6.52
N ASP A 68 16.30 1.84 -6.94
CA ASP A 68 16.10 1.33 -8.29
C ASP A 68 15.59 -0.13 -8.25
N HIS A 69 15.26 -0.69 -9.39
CA HIS A 69 14.81 -2.09 -9.49
C HIS A 69 15.92 -3.11 -9.22
N ALA A 70 17.17 -2.68 -9.21
CA ALA A 70 18.32 -3.50 -8.86
C ALA A 70 19.38 -2.68 -8.11
N ALA A 71 20.08 -3.32 -7.19
CA ALA A 71 21.25 -2.77 -6.50
C ALA A 71 22.41 -3.77 -6.54
N THR A 72 23.63 -3.26 -6.50
CA THR A 72 24.83 -4.09 -6.35
C THR A 72 25.22 -4.12 -4.89
N ALA A 73 25.37 -5.31 -4.33
CA ALA A 73 25.77 -5.49 -2.94
C ALA A 73 26.65 -6.73 -2.77
N SER A 74 27.42 -6.77 -1.70
CA SER A 74 28.29 -7.90 -1.33
C SER A 74 27.72 -8.63 -0.13
N VAL A 75 28.17 -9.86 0.10
CA VAL A 75 27.82 -10.61 1.32
C VAL A 75 28.22 -9.81 2.56
N GLY A 76 27.30 -9.67 3.49
CA GLY A 76 27.41 -8.85 4.69
C GLY A 76 26.95 -7.42 4.55
N ASP A 77 26.66 -6.96 3.32
CA ASP A 77 26.10 -5.63 3.10
C ASP A 77 24.62 -5.56 3.50
N VAL A 78 24.23 -4.37 3.94
CA VAL A 78 22.84 -4.03 4.20
C VAL A 78 22.25 -3.40 2.95
N VAL A 79 21.10 -3.88 2.54
CA VAL A 79 20.27 -3.32 1.48
C VAL A 79 18.99 -2.78 2.07
N GLU A 80 18.48 -1.69 1.53
CA GLU A 80 17.20 -1.12 1.90
C GLU A 80 16.18 -1.35 0.77
N TYR A 81 15.02 -1.85 1.15
CA TYR A 81 13.89 -2.02 0.25
C TYR A 81 12.87 -0.91 0.46
N GLN A 82 12.26 -0.48 -0.63
CA GLN A 82 11.17 0.47 -0.61
C GLN A 82 10.00 -0.09 -1.41
N ILE A 83 8.82 -0.08 -0.81
CA ILE A 83 7.55 -0.39 -1.47
C ILE A 83 6.72 0.89 -1.46
N ILE A 84 6.22 1.29 -2.63
CA ILE A 84 5.29 2.42 -2.75
C ILE A 84 3.96 1.88 -3.24
N SER A 85 2.90 2.26 -2.55
CA SER A 85 1.53 1.91 -2.91
C SER A 85 0.64 3.15 -2.86
N HIS A 86 -0.12 3.39 -3.91
CA HIS A 86 -1.11 4.47 -3.96
C HIS A 86 -2.43 3.97 -3.39
N LEU A 87 -2.87 4.53 -2.27
CA LEU A 87 -4.12 4.15 -1.64
C LEU A 87 -5.32 4.49 -2.54
N PRO A 88 -6.37 3.67 -2.51
CA PRO A 88 -7.59 4.00 -3.24
C PRO A 88 -8.31 5.21 -2.64
N ALA A 89 -9.26 5.77 -3.37
CA ALA A 89 -10.10 6.83 -2.86
C ALA A 89 -10.98 6.32 -1.70
N ILE A 90 -11.01 7.07 -0.59
CA ILE A 90 -11.80 6.78 0.62
C ILE A 90 -12.69 7.98 0.89
N THR A 91 -13.86 7.99 0.25
CA THR A 91 -14.78 9.15 0.21
C THR A 91 -16.03 8.96 1.06
N SER A 92 -16.26 7.76 1.56
CA SER A 92 -17.41 7.41 2.39
C SER A 92 -17.14 6.13 3.18
N LYS A 93 -18.03 5.80 4.11
CA LYS A 93 -17.96 4.52 4.86
C LYS A 93 -18.02 3.30 3.94
N ALA A 94 -18.72 3.39 2.81
CA ALA A 94 -18.79 2.31 1.83
C ALA A 94 -17.44 2.03 1.12
N SER A 95 -16.52 2.99 1.13
CA SER A 95 -15.18 2.87 0.56
C SER A 95 -14.09 2.57 1.60
N TYR A 96 -14.44 2.37 2.87
CA TYR A 96 -13.47 2.08 3.93
C TYR A 96 -12.69 0.80 3.64
N LEU A 97 -11.39 0.84 3.88
CA LEU A 97 -10.54 -0.32 3.80
C LEU A 97 -10.80 -1.26 4.99
N THR A 98 -11.03 -2.52 4.70
CA THR A 98 -11.17 -3.59 5.70
C THR A 98 -9.96 -4.51 5.74
N THR A 99 -9.17 -4.51 4.68
CA THR A 99 -7.90 -5.24 4.59
C THR A 99 -6.92 -4.44 3.75
N TYR A 100 -5.68 -4.35 4.21
CA TYR A 100 -4.56 -3.80 3.45
C TYR A 100 -3.29 -4.50 3.92
N THR A 101 -2.82 -5.46 3.13
CA THR A 101 -1.76 -6.39 3.51
C THR A 101 -0.77 -6.55 2.37
N PHE A 102 0.50 -6.38 2.66
CA PHE A 102 1.61 -6.65 1.76
C PHE A 102 2.21 -8.01 2.13
N LYS A 103 2.33 -8.89 1.17
CA LYS A 103 3.05 -10.15 1.29
C LYS A 103 4.29 -10.08 0.43
N ASP A 104 5.43 -10.10 1.06
CA ASP A 104 6.74 -9.97 0.47
C ASP A 104 7.47 -11.32 0.50
N THR A 105 7.80 -11.86 -0.66
CA THR A 105 8.53 -13.11 -0.79
C THR A 105 10.00 -12.79 -1.03
N ILE A 106 10.81 -13.06 -0.03
CA ILE A 106 12.25 -12.76 0.02
C ILE A 106 13.02 -14.00 -0.38
N CYS A 107 13.89 -13.90 -1.38
CA CYS A 107 14.68 -15.03 -1.84
C CYS A 107 15.70 -15.50 -0.80
N LYS A 108 16.24 -16.70 -1.03
CA LYS A 108 17.35 -17.25 -0.26
C LYS A 108 18.55 -16.31 -0.27
N GLY A 109 19.20 -16.16 0.88
CA GLY A 109 20.40 -15.33 1.01
C GLY A 109 20.13 -13.86 1.33
N ILE A 110 18.86 -13.46 1.48
CA ILE A 110 18.46 -12.14 1.98
C ILE A 110 17.74 -12.32 3.31
N LEU A 111 18.29 -11.74 4.37
CA LEU A 111 17.75 -11.85 5.72
C LEU A 111 17.20 -10.49 6.19
N TYR A 112 15.90 -10.44 6.46
CA TYR A 112 15.25 -9.25 7.02
C TYR A 112 15.86 -8.83 8.37
N ASN A 113 16.19 -7.56 8.52
CA ASN A 113 16.85 -6.97 9.69
C ASN A 113 15.85 -6.57 10.79
N ARG A 114 14.83 -7.29 11.00
CA ARG A 114 13.78 -7.22 12.03
C ARG A 114 13.61 -5.90 12.80
N ASN A 115 12.35 -5.54 13.04
CA ASN A 115 11.93 -4.36 13.81
C ASN A 115 12.34 -3.01 13.18
N ASP A 116 12.49 -2.96 11.88
CA ASP A 116 12.86 -1.73 11.17
C ASP A 116 11.88 -1.33 10.06
N VAL A 117 10.72 -1.99 9.99
CA VAL A 117 9.67 -1.58 9.04
C VAL A 117 9.10 -0.23 9.45
N VAL A 118 9.17 0.71 8.51
CA VAL A 118 8.59 2.05 8.65
C VAL A 118 7.58 2.29 7.54
N LEU A 119 6.41 2.79 7.91
CA LEU A 119 5.35 3.21 7.00
C LEU A 119 5.24 4.73 7.04
N GLU A 120 5.35 5.37 5.88
CA GLU A 120 5.19 6.81 5.74
C GLU A 120 4.12 7.12 4.70
N PHE A 121 3.26 8.06 5.03
CA PHE A 121 2.15 8.48 4.17
C PHE A 121 2.41 9.89 3.65
N PHE A 122 2.22 10.09 2.35
CA PHE A 122 2.43 11.36 1.66
C PHE A 122 1.23 11.72 0.80
N ARG A 123 0.93 13.03 0.66
CA ARG A 123 -0.11 13.50 -0.26
C ARG A 123 0.34 13.53 -1.72
N ASP A 124 1.64 13.52 -1.95
CA ASP A 124 2.23 13.66 -3.28
C ASP A 124 3.14 12.48 -3.63
N ALA A 125 3.24 12.18 -4.93
CA ALA A 125 4.09 11.11 -5.45
C ALA A 125 5.59 11.35 -5.20
N ALA A 126 6.01 12.62 -5.06
CA ALA A 126 7.40 12.97 -4.82
C ALA A 126 7.82 12.79 -3.35
N SER A 127 6.88 12.36 -2.47
CA SER A 127 7.11 12.15 -1.04
C SER A 127 7.64 13.39 -0.31
N THR A 128 7.12 14.56 -0.66
CA THR A 128 7.50 15.84 -0.05
C THR A 128 6.51 16.33 1.01
N ASP A 129 5.21 16.03 0.86
CA ASP A 129 4.16 16.40 1.81
C ASP A 129 3.77 15.19 2.68
N LYS A 130 4.54 14.99 3.74
CA LYS A 130 4.35 13.86 4.66
C LYS A 130 3.19 14.11 5.64
N ILE A 131 2.27 13.15 5.72
CA ILE A 131 1.10 13.17 6.61
C ILE A 131 1.41 12.49 7.94
N ALA A 132 2.03 11.31 7.88
CA ALA A 132 2.26 10.47 9.03
C ALA A 132 3.45 9.53 8.84
N THR A 133 4.03 9.12 9.95
CA THR A 133 5.03 8.05 10.03
C THR A 133 4.58 7.07 11.10
N TRP A 134 4.57 5.77 10.75
CA TRP A 134 4.27 4.67 11.68
C TRP A 134 5.47 3.72 11.71
N ASN A 135 5.83 3.30 12.91
CA ASN A 135 6.94 2.39 13.13
C ASN A 135 6.44 1.00 13.53
N GLU A 136 7.23 -0.01 13.26
CA GLU A 136 6.95 -1.34 13.75
C GLU A 136 6.79 -1.32 15.28
N GLY A 137 5.71 -1.93 15.78
CA GLY A 137 5.38 -1.93 17.22
C GLY A 137 4.40 -0.85 17.67
N ASP A 138 4.06 0.15 16.86
CA ASP A 138 3.10 1.20 17.25
C ASP A 138 1.64 0.71 17.35
N GLY A 139 1.34 -0.55 16.95
CA GLY A 139 0.00 -1.12 16.96
C GLY A 139 -0.90 -0.65 15.81
N ASN A 140 -0.35 0.06 14.80
CA ASN A 140 -1.06 0.46 13.60
C ASN A 140 -1.00 -0.62 12.51
N PHE A 141 0.10 -1.35 12.47
CA PHE A 141 0.33 -2.50 11.60
C PHE A 141 1.11 -3.58 12.35
N GLY A 142 1.10 -4.78 11.82
CA GLY A 142 1.88 -5.91 12.32
C GLY A 142 2.79 -6.45 11.23
N VAL A 143 3.95 -6.95 11.62
CA VAL A 143 4.90 -7.63 10.75
C VAL A 143 5.01 -9.08 11.15
N GLY A 144 4.63 -9.99 10.25
CA GLY A 144 4.88 -11.42 10.35
C GLY A 144 6.08 -11.81 9.49
N TYR A 145 6.92 -12.71 9.97
CA TYR A 145 8.07 -13.21 9.23
C TYR A 145 8.21 -14.72 9.42
N VAL A 146 8.24 -15.44 8.33
CA VAL A 146 8.36 -16.90 8.31
C VAL A 146 9.47 -17.31 7.34
N SER A 147 10.44 -18.08 7.82
CA SER A 147 11.47 -18.69 6.99
C SER A 147 11.00 -20.08 6.53
N ASN A 148 11.20 -20.38 5.25
CA ASN A 148 10.85 -21.64 4.63
C ASN A 148 12.07 -22.60 4.65
N GLU A 149 11.81 -23.89 4.48
CA GLU A 149 12.86 -24.93 4.45
C GLU A 149 13.82 -24.78 3.26
N ASP A 150 13.36 -24.17 2.17
CA ASP A 150 14.17 -23.91 0.96
C ASP A 150 15.11 -22.69 1.10
N GLY A 151 15.07 -22.02 2.26
CA GLY A 151 15.86 -20.84 2.56
C GLY A 151 15.23 -19.53 2.12
N THR A 152 14.08 -19.55 1.45
CA THR A 152 13.28 -18.35 1.20
C THR A 152 12.55 -17.89 2.47
N SER A 153 12.03 -16.68 2.48
CA SER A 153 11.24 -16.17 3.59
C SER A 153 10.04 -15.39 3.09
N VAL A 154 9.02 -15.34 3.91
CA VAL A 154 7.83 -14.52 3.65
C VAL A 154 7.67 -13.51 4.78
N MET A 155 7.72 -12.23 4.42
CA MET A 155 7.35 -11.13 5.30
C MET A 155 5.92 -10.69 4.96
N THR A 156 5.10 -10.51 5.98
CA THR A 156 3.72 -10.03 5.82
C THR A 156 3.53 -8.79 6.66
N ILE A 157 3.21 -7.67 6.01
CA ILE A 157 2.94 -6.38 6.65
C ILE A 157 1.42 -6.16 6.55
N THR A 158 0.72 -6.20 7.67
CA THR A 158 -0.75 -6.12 7.71
C THR A 158 -1.19 -4.91 8.51
N MET A 159 -2.01 -4.04 7.91
CA MET A 159 -2.68 -2.98 8.66
C MET A 159 -3.59 -3.59 9.72
N GLN A 160 -3.38 -3.22 10.98
CA GLN A 160 -4.21 -3.63 12.10
C GLN A 160 -5.44 -2.73 12.24
N GLU A 161 -6.37 -3.08 13.12
CA GLU A 161 -7.61 -2.35 13.35
C GLU A 161 -7.37 -0.85 13.61
N ASN A 162 -6.40 -0.53 14.47
CA ASN A 162 -6.05 0.86 14.77
C ASN A 162 -5.55 1.63 13.55
N GLY A 163 -4.72 0.99 12.72
CA GLY A 163 -4.21 1.59 11.49
C GLY A 163 -5.31 1.80 10.46
N LEU A 164 -6.15 0.78 10.24
CA LEU A 164 -7.32 0.88 9.35
C LEU A 164 -8.29 1.97 9.83
N LYS A 165 -8.54 2.06 11.13
CA LYS A 165 -9.37 3.13 11.69
C LYS A 165 -8.78 4.52 11.43
N LYS A 166 -7.48 4.71 11.63
CA LYS A 166 -6.81 5.99 11.34
C LYS A 166 -6.89 6.35 9.86
N ILE A 167 -6.67 5.38 8.97
CA ILE A 167 -6.77 5.59 7.52
C ILE A 167 -8.19 5.99 7.12
N ASN A 168 -9.20 5.28 7.61
CA ASN A 168 -10.59 5.45 7.18
C ASN A 168 -11.27 6.68 7.80
N GLU A 169 -11.01 6.95 9.09
CA GLU A 169 -11.76 7.94 9.88
C GLU A 169 -11.03 9.28 10.04
N SER A 170 -9.79 9.38 9.58
CA SER A 170 -9.09 10.67 9.57
C SER A 170 -9.78 11.64 8.63
N THR A 171 -10.44 12.64 9.20
CA THR A 171 -11.16 13.61 8.40
C THR A 171 -10.23 14.70 7.89
N ALA A 172 -10.14 14.83 6.56
CA ALA A 172 -9.77 16.08 5.93
C ALA A 172 -11.03 16.67 5.27
N VAL A 173 -11.30 17.95 5.49
CA VAL A 173 -12.37 18.64 4.77
C VAL A 173 -11.77 19.16 3.47
N HIS A 174 -12.05 18.51 2.36
CA HIS A 174 -11.76 19.04 1.04
C HIS A 174 -13.06 19.39 0.35
N ASN A 175 -13.27 20.67 0.03
CA ASN A 175 -14.44 21.18 -0.70
C ASN A 175 -15.82 20.81 -0.09
N GLY A 176 -15.92 20.69 1.23
CA GLY A 176 -17.19 20.36 1.90
C GLY A 176 -17.61 18.88 1.80
N ILE A 177 -16.80 18.03 1.19
CA ILE A 177 -17.00 16.58 1.14
C ILE A 177 -16.16 15.96 2.25
N HIS A 178 -16.76 15.10 3.07
CA HIS A 178 -16.04 14.31 4.06
C HIS A 178 -15.23 13.22 3.34
N GLU A 179 -13.96 13.49 3.17
CA GLU A 179 -13.01 12.56 2.60
C GLU A 179 -11.97 12.19 3.67
N SER A 180 -11.50 10.94 3.65
CA SER A 180 -10.38 10.56 4.51
C SER A 180 -9.13 11.35 4.18
N GLY A 181 -8.40 11.82 5.21
CA GLY A 181 -7.11 12.48 5.03
C GLY A 181 -6.04 11.59 4.40
N TYR A 182 -6.28 10.28 4.33
CA TYR A 182 -5.43 9.27 3.68
C TYR A 182 -5.95 8.84 2.31
N SER A 183 -7.10 9.39 1.86
CA SER A 183 -7.64 9.10 0.54
C SER A 183 -6.63 9.46 -0.55
N GLN A 184 -6.36 8.53 -1.45
CA GLN A 184 -5.42 8.69 -2.55
C GLN A 184 -3.99 9.12 -2.14
N CYS A 185 -3.58 8.81 -0.90
CA CYS A 185 -2.23 9.05 -0.45
C CYS A 185 -1.25 8.00 -0.99
N TYR A 186 0.02 8.36 -1.02
CA TYR A 186 1.12 7.46 -1.30
C TYR A 186 1.66 6.90 0.02
N LEU A 187 1.54 5.59 0.17
CA LEU A 187 2.16 4.84 1.27
C LEU A 187 3.53 4.37 0.81
N ARG A 188 4.56 4.81 1.51
CA ARG A 188 5.92 4.31 1.38
C ARG A 188 6.26 3.40 2.55
N ILE A 189 6.64 2.18 2.26
CA ILE A 189 7.13 1.20 3.24
C ILE A 189 8.62 1.05 3.00
N THR A 190 9.42 1.14 4.06
CA THR A 190 10.85 0.87 4.00
C THR A 190 11.23 -0.16 5.05
N TYR A 191 12.16 -1.02 4.71
CA TYR A 191 12.79 -1.97 5.62
C TYR A 191 14.20 -2.32 5.12
N SER A 192 15.06 -2.85 5.98
CA SER A 192 16.39 -3.28 5.60
C SER A 192 16.56 -4.80 5.67
N ALA A 193 17.53 -5.30 4.93
CA ALA A 193 17.92 -6.70 4.93
C ALA A 193 19.43 -6.84 4.73
N ILE A 194 19.99 -7.96 5.17
CA ILE A 194 21.41 -8.27 5.07
C ILE A 194 21.59 -9.38 4.04
N LEU A 195 22.56 -9.22 3.13
CA LEU A 195 22.99 -10.28 2.24
C LEU A 195 23.84 -11.30 3.01
N THR A 196 23.46 -12.58 2.93
CA THR A 196 24.18 -13.68 3.54
C THR A 196 24.98 -14.47 2.52
N GLU A 197 25.81 -15.41 2.97
CA GLU A 197 26.59 -16.32 2.09
C GLU A 197 25.73 -17.19 1.19
N ASP A 198 24.43 -17.34 1.52
CA ASP A 198 23.46 -18.10 0.72
C ASP A 198 22.91 -17.31 -0.48
N ALA A 199 23.26 -16.03 -0.62
CA ALA A 199 22.85 -15.23 -1.76
C ALA A 199 23.49 -15.74 -3.06
N VAL A 200 22.69 -15.73 -4.14
CA VAL A 200 23.17 -16.18 -5.45
C VAL A 200 24.09 -15.10 -6.03
N LEU A 201 25.32 -15.49 -6.36
CA LEU A 201 26.31 -14.61 -6.98
C LEU A 201 26.24 -14.70 -8.50
N GLY A 202 26.45 -13.57 -9.17
CA GLY A 202 26.55 -13.48 -10.63
C GLY A 202 25.32 -12.84 -11.28
N ASN A 203 25.06 -13.20 -12.54
CA ASN A 203 23.97 -12.60 -13.34
C ASN A 203 22.56 -13.15 -13.02
N THR A 204 22.43 -14.02 -12.02
CA THR A 204 21.14 -14.54 -11.58
C THR A 204 20.60 -13.59 -10.50
N SER A 205 19.38 -13.13 -10.66
CA SER A 205 18.77 -12.20 -9.71
C SER A 205 18.42 -12.86 -8.38
N ASN A 206 18.61 -12.12 -7.30
CA ASN A 206 18.03 -12.44 -5.99
C ASN A 206 16.66 -11.77 -5.93
N ASP A 207 15.65 -12.43 -6.50
CA ASP A 207 14.33 -11.86 -6.67
C ASP A 207 13.62 -11.64 -5.32
N ASN A 208 12.95 -10.52 -5.22
CA ASN A 208 12.17 -10.18 -4.06
C ASN A 208 10.84 -9.57 -4.54
N GLU A 209 9.76 -10.34 -4.40
CA GLU A 209 8.45 -10.01 -4.95
C GLU A 209 7.47 -9.62 -3.84
N VAL A 210 6.71 -8.56 -4.08
CA VAL A 210 5.64 -8.12 -3.17
C VAL A 210 4.27 -8.20 -3.83
N VAL A 211 3.30 -8.71 -3.09
CA VAL A 211 1.89 -8.78 -3.48
C VAL A 211 1.05 -7.99 -2.48
N LEU A 212 0.20 -7.10 -2.98
CA LEU A 212 -0.78 -6.37 -2.19
C LEU A 212 -2.13 -7.08 -2.23
N THR A 213 -2.68 -7.38 -1.05
CA THR A 213 -4.06 -7.81 -0.87
C THR A 213 -4.84 -6.72 -0.14
N TRP A 214 -5.92 -6.26 -0.74
CA TRP A 214 -6.75 -5.22 -0.16
C TRP A 214 -8.23 -5.51 -0.36
N LYS A 215 -9.05 -5.00 0.55
CA LYS A 215 -10.51 -5.08 0.49
C LYS A 215 -11.12 -3.81 1.01
N ARG A 216 -12.26 -3.44 0.43
CA ARG A 216 -13.14 -2.38 0.92
C ARG A 216 -14.37 -2.97 1.58
N THR A 217 -15.01 -2.19 2.44
CA THR A 217 -16.33 -2.54 2.93
C THR A 217 -17.35 -2.37 1.79
N ASN A 218 -18.17 -3.42 1.60
CA ASN A 218 -19.36 -3.35 0.75
C ASN A 218 -20.61 -3.25 1.62
N THR A 219 -20.48 -2.72 2.84
CA THR A 219 -21.58 -2.63 3.78
C THR A 219 -22.59 -1.63 3.27
N GLU A 220 -23.80 -2.11 3.03
CA GLU A 220 -24.94 -1.26 2.74
C GLU A 220 -25.25 -0.44 4.00
N TYR A 221 -25.16 0.87 3.90
CA TYR A 221 -25.66 1.78 4.93
C TYR A 221 -27.04 2.23 4.50
N TYR A 222 -28.04 1.75 5.21
CA TYR A 222 -29.38 2.35 5.21
C TYR A 222 -29.41 3.38 6.33
N ASP A 223 -29.51 4.64 6.00
CA ASP A 223 -29.89 5.70 6.93
C ASP A 223 -31.42 5.79 6.99
#